data_a11345f45687daee0be9d14cf6d9de43
#
_entry.id   a11345f45687daee0be9d14cf6d9de43
#
_cell.length_a   1.000
_cell.length_b   1.000
_cell.length_c   1.000
_cell.angle_alpha   90.00
_cell.angle_beta   90.00
_cell.angle_gamma   90.00
#
_symmetry.space_group_name_H-M   'P 1'
#
loop_
_entity.id
_entity.type
_entity.pdbx_description
1 polymer ?
#
loop_
_entity_poly.entity_id
_entity_poly.type
_entity_poly.pdbx_seq_one_letter_code
_entity_poly.pdbx_strand_id
1 'polypeptide(L)'
;MLYITISIYFGVLLFLGFLASRRIKSISDYYVGGKNLGYWVAAFSARATGESAWLYLGVTGLGAAVGLSALWVVVGEVVGVGIAWFLMASPFKRVTDRTGAVTVTDYLVNRFQSRLGSTGLSQWVRPIAAGALTLFVTIYVSAQIDATGQA
;
A
#
# COMPACT_ATOMS: atom_id res chain seq x y z
N MET A 1 -17.27 7.41 -26.20
CA MET A 1 -16.96 8.19 -24.98
C MET A 1 -16.04 7.43 -24.03
N LEU A 2 -16.39 6.22 -23.59
CA LEU A 2 -15.59 5.42 -22.64
C LEU A 2 -14.11 5.26 -23.03
N TYR A 3 -13.82 4.82 -24.26
CA TYR A 3 -12.44 4.62 -24.72
C TYR A 3 -11.60 5.91 -24.73
N ILE A 4 -12.22 7.05 -25.03
CA ILE A 4 -11.54 8.35 -25.01
C ILE A 4 -11.17 8.72 -23.59
N THR A 5 -12.08 8.56 -22.64
CA THR A 5 -11.83 8.84 -21.22
C THR A 5 -10.71 7.97 -20.67
N ILE A 6 -10.74 6.66 -20.97
CA ILE A 6 -9.69 5.71 -20.57
C ILE A 6 -8.34 6.10 -21.18
N SER A 7 -8.32 6.44 -22.49
CA SER A 7 -7.07 6.83 -23.15
C SER A 7 -6.48 8.11 -22.58
N ILE A 8 -7.31 9.11 -22.28
CA ILE A 8 -6.88 10.36 -21.64
C ILE A 8 -6.31 10.05 -20.23
N TYR A 9 -7.02 9.24 -19.45
CA TYR A 9 -6.56 8.86 -18.09
C TYR A 9 -5.19 8.17 -18.13
N PHE A 10 -5.02 7.17 -18.99
CA PHE A 10 -3.72 6.50 -19.12
C PHE A 10 -2.64 7.44 -19.68
N GLY A 11 -2.98 8.33 -20.60
CA GLY A 11 -2.05 9.34 -21.10
C GLY A 11 -1.55 10.26 -20.00
N VAL A 12 -2.43 10.74 -19.13
CA VAL A 12 -2.07 11.56 -17.96
C VAL A 12 -1.20 10.77 -16.99
N LEU A 13 -1.52 9.51 -16.68
CA LEU A 13 -0.73 8.68 -15.79
C LEU A 13 0.69 8.43 -16.34
N LEU A 14 0.80 8.09 -17.61
CA LEU A 14 2.11 7.88 -18.25
C LEU A 14 2.94 9.17 -18.27
N PHE A 15 2.32 10.30 -18.54
CA PHE A 15 2.98 11.60 -18.50
C PHE A 15 3.50 11.95 -17.10
N LEU A 16 2.66 11.76 -16.08
CA LEU A 16 3.08 11.96 -14.69
C LEU A 16 4.19 10.99 -14.28
N GLY A 17 4.09 9.71 -14.68
CA GLY A 17 5.12 8.71 -14.44
C GLY A 17 6.45 9.09 -15.09
N PHE A 18 6.41 9.59 -16.32
CA PHE A 18 7.61 10.08 -17.02
C PHE A 18 8.22 11.30 -16.33
N LEU A 19 7.41 12.26 -15.89
CA LEU A 19 7.93 13.41 -15.11
C LEU A 19 8.54 12.98 -13.79
N ALA A 20 7.90 12.05 -13.08
CA ALA A 20 8.38 11.52 -11.81
C ALA A 20 9.70 10.75 -11.99
N SER A 21 9.81 9.93 -13.04
CA SER A 21 11.01 9.12 -13.30
C SER A 21 12.28 9.97 -13.45
N ARG A 22 12.15 11.19 -13.97
CA ARG A 22 13.28 12.12 -14.10
C ARG A 22 13.80 12.65 -12.76
N ARG A 23 13.04 12.54 -11.71
CA ARG A 23 13.40 13.00 -10.35
C ARG A 23 13.96 11.89 -9.46
N ILE A 24 13.82 10.63 -9.89
CA ILE A 24 14.30 9.46 -9.15
C ILE A 24 15.80 9.32 -9.37
N LYS A 25 16.58 9.40 -8.28
CA LYS A 25 18.03 9.26 -8.30
C LYS A 25 18.52 8.04 -7.50
N SER A 26 17.68 7.50 -6.62
CA SER A 26 18.03 6.39 -5.76
C SER A 26 16.86 5.41 -5.59
N ILE A 27 17.17 4.21 -5.10
CA ILE A 27 16.16 3.21 -4.74
C ILE A 27 15.21 3.75 -3.67
N SER A 28 15.72 4.54 -2.72
CA SER A 28 14.90 5.19 -1.70
C SER A 28 13.95 6.22 -2.29
N ASP A 29 14.37 6.98 -3.32
CA ASP A 29 13.48 7.92 -4.00
C ASP A 29 12.33 7.17 -4.68
N TYR A 30 12.64 6.03 -5.31
CA TYR A 30 11.64 5.23 -6.01
C TYR A 30 10.57 4.66 -5.06
N TYR A 31 10.98 4.03 -3.94
CA TYR A 31 10.04 3.34 -3.05
C TYR A 31 9.35 4.26 -2.04
N VAL A 32 10.06 5.25 -1.51
CA VAL A 32 9.56 6.06 -0.38
C VAL A 32 9.76 7.57 -0.57
N GLY A 33 9.97 8.03 -1.82
CA GLY A 33 10.17 9.44 -2.12
C GLY A 33 11.36 10.06 -1.39
N GLY A 34 12.44 9.27 -1.17
CA GLY A 34 13.60 9.71 -0.40
C GLY A 34 13.31 10.00 1.07
N LYS A 35 12.16 9.56 1.59
CA LYS A 35 11.63 9.88 2.95
C LYS A 35 11.40 11.39 3.20
N ASN A 36 11.29 12.18 2.13
CA ASN A 36 11.10 13.64 2.17
C ASN A 36 9.74 14.07 1.62
N LEU A 37 8.74 13.18 1.65
CA LEU A 37 7.39 13.50 1.20
C LEU A 37 6.75 14.50 2.16
N GLY A 38 6.16 15.55 1.59
CA GLY A 38 5.37 16.51 2.35
C GLY A 38 4.12 15.83 2.96
N TYR A 39 3.64 16.39 4.06
CA TYR A 39 2.49 15.88 4.81
C TYR A 39 1.26 15.57 3.91
N TRP A 40 0.87 16.50 3.06
CA TRP A 40 -0.27 16.32 2.16
C TRP A 40 -0.05 15.21 1.14
N VAL A 41 1.14 15.15 0.54
CA VAL A 41 1.49 14.11 -0.44
C VAL A 41 1.44 12.73 0.22
N ALA A 42 1.98 12.59 1.42
CA ALA A 42 1.94 11.35 2.17
C ALA A 42 0.50 10.93 2.51
N ALA A 43 -0.34 11.87 2.98
CA ALA A 43 -1.73 11.60 3.33
C ALA A 43 -2.56 11.16 2.11
N PHE A 44 -2.49 11.90 1.00
CA PHE A 44 -3.21 11.53 -0.23
C PHE A 44 -2.69 10.23 -0.85
N SER A 45 -1.38 9.99 -0.83
CA SER A 45 -0.80 8.74 -1.32
C SER A 45 -1.24 7.54 -0.50
N ALA A 46 -1.23 7.66 0.83
CA ALA A 46 -1.71 6.61 1.72
C ALA A 46 -3.19 6.31 1.47
N ARG A 47 -4.01 7.34 1.29
CA ARG A 47 -5.45 7.18 1.01
C ARG A 47 -5.68 6.54 -0.36
N ALA A 48 -5.01 7.02 -1.40
CA ALA A 48 -5.13 6.46 -2.75
C ALA A 48 -4.70 4.99 -2.85
N THR A 49 -3.73 4.58 -2.04
CA THR A 49 -3.28 3.17 -1.97
C THR A 49 -4.22 2.29 -1.15
N GLY A 50 -4.84 2.85 -0.12
CA GLY A 50 -5.74 2.13 0.78
C GLY A 50 -7.13 1.88 0.20
N GLU A 51 -7.57 2.69 -0.76
CA GLU A 51 -8.88 2.52 -1.39
C GLU A 51 -8.88 1.34 -2.38
N SER A 52 -10.00 0.63 -2.42
CA SER A 52 -10.17 -0.53 -3.30
C SER A 52 -11.60 -0.59 -3.85
N ALA A 53 -11.83 -1.49 -4.81
CA ALA A 53 -13.16 -1.78 -5.31
C ALA A 53 -14.13 -2.24 -4.20
N TRP A 54 -13.62 -2.73 -3.06
CA TRP A 54 -14.41 -3.05 -1.89
C TRP A 54 -15.20 -1.84 -1.38
N LEU A 55 -14.62 -0.66 -1.37
CA LEU A 55 -15.32 0.55 -0.93
C LEU A 55 -16.50 0.87 -1.85
N TYR A 56 -16.33 0.71 -3.15
CA TYR A 56 -17.34 1.01 -4.14
C TYR A 56 -18.42 -0.07 -4.25
N LEU A 57 -18.05 -1.33 -4.34
CA LEU A 57 -18.95 -2.44 -4.59
C LEU A 57 -19.36 -3.15 -3.30
N GLY A 58 -18.40 -3.41 -2.41
CA GLY A 58 -18.64 -4.18 -1.19
C GLY A 58 -19.45 -3.39 -0.17
N VAL A 59 -19.03 -2.18 0.18
CA VAL A 59 -19.70 -1.36 1.20
C VAL A 59 -21.05 -0.85 0.70
N THR A 60 -21.15 -0.47 -0.58
CA THR A 60 -22.45 -0.07 -1.16
C THR A 60 -23.41 -1.24 -1.27
N GLY A 61 -22.93 -2.42 -1.69
CA GLY A 61 -23.73 -3.66 -1.71
C GLY A 61 -24.18 -4.07 -0.31
N LEU A 62 -23.31 -3.95 0.67
CA LEU A 62 -23.68 -4.18 2.08
C LEU A 62 -24.74 -3.18 2.54
N GLY A 63 -24.61 -1.90 2.18
CA GLY A 63 -25.62 -0.88 2.46
C GLY A 63 -26.99 -1.21 1.87
N ALA A 64 -27.02 -1.74 0.66
CA ALA A 64 -28.24 -2.20 0.02
C ALA A 64 -28.88 -3.41 0.74
N ALA A 65 -28.04 -4.32 1.28
CA ALA A 65 -28.49 -5.55 1.94
C ALA A 65 -28.95 -5.34 3.39
N VAL A 66 -28.19 -4.56 4.19
CA VAL A 66 -28.40 -4.41 5.63
C VAL A 66 -28.72 -2.97 6.07
N GLY A 67 -28.86 -2.05 5.13
CA GLY A 67 -29.20 -0.66 5.39
C GLY A 67 -28.14 0.07 6.22
N LEU A 68 -28.56 0.91 7.15
CA LEU A 68 -27.68 1.76 7.95
C LEU A 68 -26.68 0.99 8.81
N SER A 69 -26.88 -0.29 9.05
CA SER A 69 -25.91 -1.13 9.78
C SER A 69 -24.56 -1.23 9.06
N ALA A 70 -24.53 -1.01 7.74
CA ALA A 70 -23.28 -0.94 6.98
C ALA A 70 -22.35 0.21 7.44
N LEU A 71 -22.87 1.26 8.06
CA LEU A 71 -22.07 2.37 8.59
C LEU A 71 -21.07 1.93 9.67
N TRP A 72 -21.35 0.83 10.38
CA TRP A 72 -20.39 0.29 11.35
C TRP A 72 -19.08 -0.15 10.71
N VAL A 73 -19.09 -0.57 9.44
CA VAL A 73 -17.86 -0.89 8.69
C VAL A 73 -17.02 0.39 8.50
N VAL A 74 -17.67 1.50 8.13
CA VAL A 74 -16.99 2.79 7.97
C VAL A 74 -16.41 3.28 9.29
N VAL A 75 -17.19 3.19 10.37
CA VAL A 75 -16.70 3.55 11.72
C VAL A 75 -15.50 2.67 12.11
N GLY A 76 -15.58 1.37 11.89
CA GLY A 76 -14.49 0.43 12.17
C GLY A 76 -13.23 0.76 11.37
N GLU A 77 -13.35 1.10 10.09
CA GLU A 77 -12.25 1.51 9.24
C GLU A 77 -11.58 2.80 9.76
N VAL A 78 -12.36 3.85 9.99
CA VAL A 78 -11.85 5.14 10.47
C VAL A 78 -11.11 4.98 11.81
N VAL A 79 -11.72 4.26 12.75
CA VAL A 79 -11.13 4.01 14.06
C VAL A 79 -9.86 3.14 13.92
N GLY A 80 -9.92 2.07 13.14
CA GLY A 80 -8.77 1.16 12.92
C GLY A 80 -7.58 1.87 12.27
N VAL A 81 -7.82 2.64 11.20
CA VAL A 81 -6.80 3.45 10.55
C VAL A 81 -6.25 4.50 11.51
N GLY A 82 -7.13 5.18 12.26
CA GLY A 82 -6.71 6.17 13.26
C GLY A 82 -5.78 5.55 14.31
N ILE A 83 -6.17 4.42 14.91
CA ILE A 83 -5.34 3.69 15.87
C ILE A 83 -3.99 3.31 15.26
N ALA A 84 -3.98 2.76 14.04
CA ALA A 84 -2.76 2.35 13.36
C ALA A 84 -1.81 3.54 13.15
N TRP A 85 -2.31 4.68 12.69
CA TRP A 85 -1.50 5.87 12.48
C TRP A 85 -0.98 6.47 13.79
N PHE A 86 -1.81 6.61 14.81
CA PHE A 86 -1.40 7.22 16.08
C PHE A 86 -0.46 6.34 16.90
N LEU A 87 -0.69 5.01 16.91
CA LEU A 87 0.10 4.10 17.75
C LEU A 87 1.28 3.47 17.01
N MET A 88 1.14 3.14 15.71
CA MET A 88 2.16 2.36 15.00
C MET A 88 3.08 3.20 14.13
N ALA A 89 2.62 4.31 13.53
CA ALA A 89 3.41 5.04 12.56
C ALA A 89 4.73 5.57 13.14
N SER A 90 4.69 6.20 14.32
CA SER A 90 5.88 6.77 14.94
C SER A 90 6.90 5.71 15.40
N PRO A 91 6.53 4.65 16.12
CA PRO A 91 7.46 3.57 16.45
C PRO A 91 8.03 2.87 15.22
N PHE A 92 7.19 2.58 14.22
CA PHE A 92 7.62 1.95 12.98
C PHE A 92 8.64 2.81 12.22
N LYS A 93 8.37 4.10 12.07
CA LYS A 93 9.28 5.06 11.45
C LYS A 93 10.64 5.09 12.15
N ARG A 94 10.67 5.15 13.48
CA ARG A 94 11.93 5.15 14.25
C ARG A 94 12.76 3.89 14.01
N VAL A 95 12.12 2.73 13.94
CA VAL A 95 12.83 1.47 13.71
C VAL A 95 13.36 1.41 12.28
N THR A 96 12.55 1.77 11.28
CA THR A 96 12.98 1.77 9.88
C THR A 96 14.08 2.77 9.58
N ASP A 97 14.08 3.93 10.25
CA ASP A 97 15.16 4.91 10.13
C ASP A 97 16.46 4.42 10.77
N ARG A 98 16.41 3.76 11.93
CA ARG A 98 17.59 3.20 12.59
C ARG A 98 18.20 2.03 11.83
N THR A 99 17.39 1.23 11.16
CA THR A 99 17.84 0.03 10.43
C THR A 99 18.12 0.28 8.96
N GLY A 100 17.83 1.48 8.45
CA GLY A 100 17.95 1.80 7.03
C GLY A 100 16.95 1.04 6.15
N ALA A 101 15.92 0.42 6.73
CA ALA A 101 14.93 -0.34 5.98
C ALA A 101 14.11 0.60 5.07
N VAL A 102 13.97 0.22 3.82
CA VAL A 102 13.18 0.94 2.80
C VAL A 102 11.86 0.21 2.53
N THR A 103 11.89 -1.13 2.61
CA THR A 103 10.72 -1.97 2.37
C THR A 103 10.30 -2.71 3.65
N VAL A 104 9.04 -3.20 3.67
CA VAL A 104 8.55 -4.07 4.75
C VAL A 104 9.39 -5.34 4.86
N THR A 105 9.84 -5.88 3.72
CA THR A 105 10.72 -7.04 3.67
C THR A 105 12.06 -6.75 4.36
N ASP A 106 12.66 -5.58 4.13
CA ASP A 106 13.90 -5.18 4.81
C ASP A 106 13.69 -5.05 6.32
N TYR A 107 12.56 -4.45 6.72
CA TYR A 107 12.20 -4.37 8.15
C TYR A 107 12.13 -5.76 8.79
N LEU A 108 11.45 -6.72 8.15
CA LEU A 108 11.34 -8.08 8.65
C LEU A 108 12.70 -8.76 8.75
N VAL A 109 13.52 -8.67 7.70
CA VAL A 109 14.87 -9.22 7.71
C VAL A 109 15.69 -8.63 8.87
N ASN A 110 15.73 -7.30 8.98
CA ASN A 110 16.49 -6.63 10.03
C ASN A 110 15.98 -6.99 11.44
N ARG A 111 14.68 -7.15 11.59
CA ARG A 111 14.06 -7.52 12.89
C ARG A 111 14.35 -8.94 13.32
N PHE A 112 14.31 -9.89 12.38
CA PHE A 112 14.48 -11.31 12.69
C PHE A 112 15.93 -11.76 12.60
N GLN A 113 16.74 -11.18 11.74
CA GLN A 113 18.16 -11.51 11.63
C GLN A 113 18.91 -11.28 12.94
N SER A 114 18.59 -10.22 13.67
CA SER A 114 19.17 -9.95 14.99
C SER A 114 18.80 -10.97 16.06
N ARG A 115 17.70 -11.71 15.88
CA ARG A 115 17.22 -12.73 16.83
C ARG A 115 17.60 -14.16 16.45
N LEU A 116 17.67 -14.45 15.16
CA LEU A 116 17.95 -15.79 14.63
C LEU A 116 19.46 -16.06 14.46
N GLY A 117 20.28 -15.04 14.64
CA GLY A 117 21.73 -15.17 14.45
C GLY A 117 22.10 -15.53 13.02
N SER A 118 23.28 -16.12 12.83
CA SER A 118 23.77 -16.58 11.52
C SER A 118 23.23 -17.96 11.11
N THR A 119 22.16 -18.43 11.73
CA THR A 119 21.51 -19.68 11.34
C THR A 119 20.94 -19.58 9.94
N GLY A 120 21.08 -20.63 9.12
CA GLY A 120 20.62 -20.67 7.72
C GLY A 120 19.15 -20.26 7.51
N LEU A 121 18.37 -20.16 8.59
CA LEU A 121 16.98 -19.74 8.57
C LEU A 121 16.83 -18.23 8.24
N SER A 122 17.81 -17.39 8.62
CA SER A 122 17.72 -15.94 8.39
C SER A 122 17.78 -15.57 6.91
N GLN A 123 18.48 -16.36 6.08
CA GLN A 123 18.56 -16.13 4.62
C GLN A 123 17.23 -16.40 3.89
N TRP A 124 16.34 -17.21 4.49
CA TRP A 124 15.05 -17.53 3.90
C TRP A 124 13.95 -16.51 4.20
N VAL A 125 14.13 -15.65 5.20
CA VAL A 125 13.13 -14.64 5.56
C VAL A 125 12.82 -13.70 4.38
N ARG A 126 13.84 -13.23 3.68
CA ARG A 126 13.66 -12.32 2.54
C ARG A 126 12.90 -12.97 1.37
N PRO A 127 13.33 -14.14 0.82
CA PRO A 127 12.62 -14.75 -0.31
C PRO A 127 11.21 -15.22 0.07
N ILE A 128 11.00 -15.73 1.29
CA ILE A 128 9.65 -16.11 1.74
C ILE A 128 8.74 -14.90 1.84
N ALA A 129 9.19 -13.82 2.48
CA ALA A 129 8.40 -12.59 2.61
C ALA A 129 8.11 -11.96 1.24
N ALA A 130 9.10 -11.90 0.36
CA ALA A 130 8.93 -11.39 -1.00
C ALA A 130 7.97 -12.27 -1.81
N GLY A 131 8.11 -13.59 -1.76
CA GLY A 131 7.22 -14.52 -2.43
C GLY A 131 5.78 -14.42 -1.95
N ALA A 132 5.57 -14.36 -0.63
CA ALA A 132 4.25 -14.16 -0.04
C ALA A 132 3.62 -12.84 -0.50
N LEU A 133 4.36 -11.72 -0.41
CA LEU A 133 3.88 -10.42 -0.87
C LEU A 133 3.52 -10.44 -2.35
N THR A 134 4.36 -11.01 -3.21
CA THR A 134 4.10 -11.12 -4.64
C THR A 134 2.83 -11.91 -4.91
N LEU A 135 2.67 -13.07 -4.26
CA LEU A 135 1.48 -13.91 -4.41
C LEU A 135 0.21 -13.17 -4.00
N PHE A 136 0.19 -12.63 -2.78
CA PHE A 136 -1.01 -11.93 -2.27
C PHE A 136 -1.34 -10.66 -3.05
N VAL A 137 -0.34 -9.87 -3.45
CA VAL A 137 -0.58 -8.68 -4.28
C VAL A 137 -1.10 -9.06 -5.66
N THR A 138 -0.61 -10.15 -6.26
CA THR A 138 -1.12 -10.63 -7.55
C THR A 138 -2.59 -11.04 -7.45
N ILE A 139 -2.97 -11.79 -6.42
CA ILE A 139 -4.37 -12.16 -6.16
C ILE A 139 -5.22 -10.92 -5.93
N TYR A 140 -4.73 -9.97 -5.12
CA TYR A 140 -5.43 -8.72 -4.85
C TYR A 140 -5.67 -7.91 -6.13
N VAL A 141 -4.64 -7.71 -6.96
CA VAL A 141 -4.76 -6.97 -8.24
C VAL A 141 -5.73 -7.67 -9.20
N SER A 142 -5.68 -9.01 -9.30
CA SER A 142 -6.65 -9.78 -10.08
C SER A 142 -8.09 -9.51 -9.65
N ALA A 143 -8.35 -9.54 -8.35
CA ALA A 143 -9.68 -9.25 -7.81
C ALA A 143 -10.12 -7.80 -8.09
N GLN A 144 -9.20 -6.82 -8.05
CA GLN A 144 -9.51 -5.42 -8.39
C GLN A 144 -9.87 -5.25 -9.87
N ILE A 145 -9.15 -5.93 -10.77
CA ILE A 145 -9.45 -5.90 -12.22
C ILE A 145 -10.82 -6.50 -12.49
N ASP A 146 -11.12 -7.66 -11.90
CA ASP A 146 -12.42 -8.32 -12.05
C ASP A 146 -13.56 -7.44 -11.54
N ALA A 147 -13.44 -6.91 -10.32
CA ALA A 147 -14.42 -6.01 -9.73
C ALA A 147 -14.65 -4.73 -10.57
N THR A 148 -13.58 -4.15 -11.12
CA THR A 148 -13.68 -2.97 -11.99
C THR A 148 -14.34 -3.28 -13.32
N GLY A 149 -14.15 -4.51 -13.83
CA GLY A 149 -14.80 -4.95 -15.07
C GLY A 149 -16.29 -5.24 -14.92
N GLN A 150 -16.77 -5.46 -13.69
CA GLN A 150 -18.19 -5.72 -13.37
C GLN A 150 -18.96 -4.44 -12.98
N ALA A 151 -18.29 -3.34 -12.69
CA ALA A 151 -18.86 -2.05 -12.31
C ALA A 151 -19.22 -1.20 -13.53
#